data_3792ed4429d147f22fbc3f157f3d17b9
#
_entry.id   3792ed4429d147f22fbc3f157f3d17b9
#
_cell.length_a   1.000
_cell.length_b   1.000
_cell.length_c   1.000
_cell.angle_alpha   90.00
_cell.angle_beta   90.00
_cell.angle_gamma   90.00
#
_symmetry.space_group_name_H-M   'P 1'
#
loop_
_entity.id
_entity.type
_entity.pdbx_description
1 polymer ?
#
loop_
_entity_poly.entity_id
_entity_poly.type
_entity_poly.pdbx_seq_one_letter_code
_entity_poly.pdbx_strand_id
1 'polypeptide(L)'
;KGFLGLTRLFSDLKKLNVDAVADLHNVLRSQVVRTFFALSGKKVAATDKGRAAKKALTRIENKLFEPVKSMVERHCTTFEKLGFPIDLKNPQFPQKATLSEEITTITGTKVTNWIGIAPFAQYEGKVYPIDLMQEVIDALAKNQNQTIFLFGGGAKEIQLLNQLQNKHVNVIVLAGKLKFKQELEVISNLDVMLSMDSGNAHIAAMLGVKVITLWGATHPFAGFKPFNQPDDFCLT
;
A
#
# COMPACT_ATOMS: atom_id res chain seq x y z
N LYS A 1 22.13 5.60 -18.87
CA LYS A 1 21.28 4.42 -18.63
C LYS A 1 22.11 3.16 -18.98
N GLY A 2 21.73 1.97 -18.52
CA GLY A 2 22.49 0.74 -18.72
C GLY A 2 23.55 0.46 -17.66
N PHE A 3 24.52 -0.43 -17.93
CA PHE A 3 25.53 -0.89 -16.96
C PHE A 3 26.37 0.27 -16.39
N LEU A 4 26.82 1.21 -17.23
CA LEU A 4 27.53 2.43 -16.80
C LEU A 4 26.70 3.28 -15.84
N GLY A 5 25.38 3.30 -15.98
CA GLY A 5 24.50 3.97 -15.02
C GLY A 5 24.48 3.28 -13.65
N LEU A 6 24.63 1.94 -13.59
CA LEU A 6 24.69 1.19 -12.32
C LEU A 6 26.02 1.37 -11.61
N THR A 7 27.15 1.46 -12.33
CA THR A 7 28.46 1.77 -11.74
C THR A 7 28.49 3.17 -11.16
N ARG A 8 27.91 4.15 -11.86
CA ARG A 8 27.77 5.53 -11.35
C ARG A 8 26.90 5.57 -10.10
N LEU A 9 25.74 4.91 -10.12
CA LEU A 9 24.85 4.78 -8.96
C LEU A 9 25.58 4.16 -7.76
N PHE A 10 26.34 3.08 -7.98
CA PHE A 10 27.18 2.50 -6.93
C PHE A 10 28.18 3.48 -6.35
N SER A 11 28.88 4.24 -7.22
CA SER A 11 29.82 5.27 -6.80
C SER A 11 29.16 6.35 -5.94
N ASP A 12 27.98 6.80 -6.34
CA ASP A 12 27.21 7.81 -5.59
C ASP A 12 26.71 7.28 -4.25
N LEU A 13 26.18 6.05 -4.20
CA LEU A 13 25.76 5.39 -2.96
C LEU A 13 26.94 5.11 -2.03
N LYS A 14 28.11 4.78 -2.53
CA LYS A 14 29.33 4.55 -1.73
C LYS A 14 29.74 5.79 -0.94
N LYS A 15 29.50 6.99 -1.45
CA LYS A 15 29.77 8.27 -0.75
C LYS A 15 28.92 8.43 0.53
N LEU A 16 27.83 7.71 0.66
CA LEU A 16 26.97 7.74 1.84
C LEU A 16 27.54 6.92 3.02
N ASN A 17 28.69 6.25 2.84
CA ASN A 17 29.35 5.44 3.88
C ASN A 17 28.44 4.41 4.54
N VAL A 18 27.57 3.74 3.75
CA VAL A 18 26.66 2.70 4.27
C VAL A 18 27.41 1.51 4.84
N ASP A 19 26.90 0.93 5.93
CA ASP A 19 27.47 -0.23 6.60
C ASP A 19 26.95 -1.55 6.05
N ALA A 20 25.70 -1.57 5.61
CA ALA A 20 25.02 -2.75 5.08
C ALA A 20 24.02 -2.38 3.96
N VAL A 21 23.68 -3.35 3.12
CA VAL A 21 22.71 -3.17 2.02
C VAL A 21 21.62 -4.24 2.09
N ALA A 22 20.38 -3.81 2.32
CA ALA A 22 19.18 -4.63 2.22
C ALA A 22 18.55 -4.46 0.84
N ASP A 23 18.69 -5.44 -0.05
CA ASP A 23 18.01 -5.44 -1.36
C ASP A 23 16.60 -6.03 -1.23
N LEU A 24 15.62 -5.18 -0.94
CA LEU A 24 14.22 -5.57 -0.80
C LEU A 24 13.53 -5.81 -2.15
N HIS A 25 14.12 -5.29 -3.23
CA HIS A 25 13.53 -5.45 -4.56
C HIS A 25 14.02 -6.71 -5.30
N ASN A 26 15.28 -7.10 -5.11
CA ASN A 26 15.90 -8.31 -5.67
C ASN A 26 15.60 -8.53 -7.16
N VAL A 27 15.89 -7.53 -8.00
CA VAL A 27 15.82 -7.56 -9.46
C VAL A 27 17.21 -7.42 -10.06
N LEU A 28 17.38 -7.72 -11.35
CA LEU A 28 18.70 -7.72 -11.99
C LEU A 28 19.51 -6.43 -11.69
N ARG A 29 18.89 -5.27 -11.80
CA ARG A 29 19.57 -3.99 -11.52
C ARG A 29 20.04 -3.86 -10.08
N SER A 30 19.21 -4.21 -9.10
CA SER A 30 19.58 -4.16 -7.69
C SER A 30 20.59 -5.25 -7.34
N GLN A 31 20.55 -6.41 -7.98
CA GLN A 31 21.55 -7.48 -7.81
C GLN A 31 22.94 -7.00 -8.21
N VAL A 32 23.10 -6.30 -9.34
CA VAL A 32 24.37 -5.72 -9.78
C VAL A 32 24.92 -4.76 -8.74
N VAL A 33 24.12 -3.80 -8.27
CA VAL A 33 24.54 -2.81 -7.27
C VAL A 33 24.91 -3.51 -5.94
N ARG A 34 24.10 -4.47 -5.50
CA ARG A 34 24.36 -5.28 -4.31
C ARG A 34 25.68 -6.04 -4.44
N THR A 35 25.96 -6.62 -5.61
CA THR A 35 27.23 -7.33 -5.86
C THR A 35 28.44 -6.40 -5.72
N PHE A 36 28.36 -5.17 -6.22
CA PHE A 36 29.42 -4.18 -6.04
C PHE A 36 29.67 -3.87 -4.56
N PHE A 37 28.60 -3.74 -3.77
CA PHE A 37 28.74 -3.53 -2.34
C PHE A 37 29.33 -4.76 -1.62
N ALA A 38 28.95 -5.98 -1.99
CA ALA A 38 29.54 -7.21 -1.47
C ALA A 38 31.05 -7.28 -1.77
N LEU A 39 31.44 -6.99 -3.02
CA LEU A 39 32.85 -6.96 -3.43
C LEU A 39 33.64 -5.85 -2.73
N SER A 40 33.00 -4.78 -2.26
CA SER A 40 33.60 -3.73 -1.44
C SER A 40 33.63 -4.03 0.07
N GLY A 41 33.35 -5.27 0.46
CA GLY A 41 33.43 -5.74 1.86
C GLY A 41 32.22 -5.37 2.73
N LYS A 42 31.11 -4.88 2.14
CA LYS A 42 29.90 -4.53 2.90
C LYS A 42 29.00 -5.75 3.10
N LYS A 43 28.31 -5.80 4.25
CA LYS A 43 27.28 -6.82 4.50
C LYS A 43 26.11 -6.59 3.55
N VAL A 44 25.63 -7.66 2.90
CA VAL A 44 24.52 -7.57 1.97
C VAL A 44 23.53 -8.69 2.21
N ALA A 45 22.23 -8.39 2.06
CA ALA A 45 21.17 -9.39 2.06
C ALA A 45 20.11 -9.03 1.01
N ALA A 46 19.40 -10.03 0.53
CA ALA A 46 18.30 -9.83 -0.42
C ALA A 46 17.05 -10.57 0.03
N THR A 47 15.91 -9.95 -0.28
CA THR A 47 14.60 -10.52 0.00
C THR A 47 14.34 -11.73 -0.91
N ASP A 48 13.97 -12.85 -0.30
CA ASP A 48 13.34 -13.96 -1.02
C ASP A 48 11.90 -13.57 -1.40
N LYS A 49 11.62 -13.50 -2.68
CA LYS A 49 10.29 -13.15 -3.21
C LYS A 49 9.25 -14.26 -3.09
N GLY A 50 9.62 -15.44 -2.59
CA GLY A 50 8.72 -16.58 -2.45
C GLY A 50 8.17 -17.12 -3.76
N ARG A 51 8.93 -17.04 -4.87
CA ARG A 51 8.45 -17.41 -6.20
C ARG A 51 7.97 -18.85 -6.28
N ALA A 52 8.67 -19.78 -5.62
CA ALA A 52 8.29 -21.19 -5.60
C ALA A 52 6.94 -21.41 -4.89
N ALA A 53 6.72 -20.81 -3.73
CA ALA A 53 5.48 -20.87 -3.00
C ALA A 53 4.32 -20.22 -3.79
N LYS A 54 4.56 -19.05 -4.39
CA LYS A 54 3.56 -18.38 -5.25
C LYS A 54 3.23 -19.21 -6.49
N LYS A 55 4.21 -19.90 -7.10
CA LYS A 55 3.95 -20.81 -8.20
C LYS A 55 3.11 -22.01 -7.75
N ALA A 56 3.36 -22.56 -6.57
CA ALA A 56 2.54 -23.64 -6.01
C ALA A 56 1.10 -23.20 -5.72
N LEU A 57 0.91 -21.95 -5.28
CA LEU A 57 -0.40 -21.34 -5.04
C LEU A 57 -1.22 -21.15 -6.32
N THR A 58 -0.58 -20.88 -7.47
CA THR A 58 -1.27 -20.50 -8.73
C THR A 58 -1.29 -21.58 -9.79
N ARG A 59 -0.55 -22.70 -9.63
CA ARG A 59 -0.52 -23.80 -10.61
C ARG A 59 -1.89 -24.49 -10.70
N ILE A 60 -2.19 -25.06 -11.86
CA ILE A 60 -3.46 -25.78 -12.11
C ILE A 60 -3.44 -27.13 -11.39
N GLU A 61 -2.37 -27.94 -11.61
CA GLU A 61 -2.23 -29.26 -11.02
C GLU A 61 -1.52 -29.21 -9.67
N ASN A 62 -1.96 -30.04 -8.73
CA ASN A 62 -1.43 -30.12 -7.36
C ASN A 62 -1.30 -28.74 -6.69
N LYS A 63 -2.30 -27.91 -6.85
CA LYS A 63 -2.36 -26.55 -6.28
C LYS A 63 -2.30 -26.61 -4.75
N LEU A 64 -1.39 -25.83 -4.16
CA LEU A 64 -1.33 -25.60 -2.72
C LEU A 64 -1.98 -24.25 -2.43
N PHE A 65 -3.28 -24.29 -2.05
CA PHE A 65 -4.05 -23.07 -1.78
C PHE A 65 -3.95 -22.71 -0.29
N GLU A 66 -2.77 -22.26 0.13
CA GLU A 66 -2.44 -21.90 1.51
C GLU A 66 -1.72 -20.54 1.54
N PRO A 67 -1.87 -19.76 2.64
CA PRO A 67 -1.19 -18.50 2.78
C PRO A 67 0.32 -18.66 2.69
N VAL A 68 0.97 -17.89 1.82
CA VAL A 68 2.43 -17.84 1.78
C VAL A 68 2.94 -16.76 2.73
N LYS A 69 4.20 -16.90 3.19
CA LYS A 69 4.87 -15.89 4.02
C LYS A 69 4.73 -14.50 3.40
N SER A 70 4.23 -13.55 4.16
CA SER A 70 3.96 -12.18 3.69
C SER A 70 5.22 -11.46 3.22
N MET A 71 5.07 -10.45 2.37
CA MET A 71 6.21 -9.63 1.92
C MET A 71 6.83 -8.85 3.08
N VAL A 72 6.04 -8.41 4.06
CA VAL A 72 6.56 -7.75 5.27
C VAL A 72 7.48 -8.68 6.04
N GLU A 73 7.05 -9.91 6.35
CA GLU A 73 7.89 -10.90 7.04
C GLU A 73 9.14 -11.28 6.23
N ARG A 74 9.05 -11.32 4.89
CA ARG A 74 10.21 -11.56 4.01
C ARG A 74 11.21 -10.42 4.08
N HIS A 75 10.74 -9.18 4.15
CA HIS A 75 11.59 -8.02 4.36
C HIS A 75 12.25 -8.05 5.75
N CYS A 76 11.49 -8.36 6.80
CA CYS A 76 12.07 -8.52 8.15
C CYS A 76 13.15 -9.60 8.19
N THR A 77 12.93 -10.76 7.54
CA THR A 77 13.99 -11.79 7.40
C THR A 77 15.25 -11.26 6.68
N THR A 78 15.09 -10.30 5.76
CA THR A 78 16.23 -9.69 5.08
C THR A 78 17.05 -8.81 6.04
N PHE A 79 16.37 -8.03 6.89
CA PHE A 79 17.03 -7.22 7.92
C PHE A 79 17.68 -8.10 9.02
N GLU A 80 17.00 -9.17 9.44
CA GLU A 80 17.53 -10.14 10.39
C GLU A 80 18.87 -10.75 9.92
N LYS A 81 18.98 -11.12 8.63
CA LYS A 81 20.24 -11.59 8.02
C LYS A 81 21.37 -10.58 8.08
N LEU A 82 21.07 -9.31 8.19
CA LEU A 82 22.05 -8.23 8.35
C LEU A 82 22.40 -7.95 9.81
N GLY A 83 21.70 -8.59 10.76
CA GLY A 83 21.86 -8.37 12.19
C GLY A 83 20.89 -7.36 12.79
N PHE A 84 19.83 -6.99 12.07
CA PHE A 84 18.78 -6.04 12.49
C PHE A 84 17.42 -6.75 12.58
N PRO A 85 17.16 -7.57 13.62
CA PRO A 85 15.85 -8.23 13.78
C PRO A 85 14.76 -7.19 14.05
N ILE A 86 13.59 -7.39 13.45
CA ILE A 86 12.41 -6.52 13.58
C ILE A 86 11.30 -7.32 14.24
N ASP A 87 10.78 -6.85 15.38
CA ASP A 87 9.60 -7.42 16.01
C ASP A 87 8.32 -6.86 15.35
N LEU A 88 7.53 -7.76 14.77
CA LEU A 88 6.24 -7.43 14.15
C LEU A 88 5.05 -7.59 15.10
N LYS A 89 5.26 -8.13 16.32
CA LYS A 89 4.16 -8.39 17.27
C LYS A 89 3.66 -7.14 17.96
N ASN A 90 4.55 -6.14 18.14
CA ASN A 90 4.25 -4.90 18.82
C ASN A 90 4.52 -3.70 17.90
N PRO A 91 3.80 -3.56 16.78
CA PRO A 91 4.03 -2.49 15.84
C PRO A 91 3.67 -1.14 16.47
N GLN A 92 4.50 -0.13 16.24
CA GLN A 92 4.19 1.25 16.58
C GLN A 92 3.81 1.99 15.31
N PHE A 93 2.65 2.63 15.34
CA PHE A 93 2.15 3.43 14.22
C PHE A 93 2.42 4.92 14.48
N PRO A 94 2.58 5.73 13.42
CA PRO A 94 2.65 7.17 13.54
C PRO A 94 1.41 7.74 14.25
N GLN A 95 1.59 8.82 14.99
CA GLN A 95 0.46 9.55 15.54
C GLN A 95 -0.38 10.17 14.41
N LYS A 96 -1.68 10.31 14.66
CA LYS A 96 -2.58 11.00 13.73
C LYS A 96 -2.09 12.43 13.51
N ALA A 97 -2.03 12.85 12.27
CA ALA A 97 -1.61 14.20 11.93
C ALA A 97 -2.65 15.24 12.36
N THR A 98 -2.18 16.39 12.82
CA THR A 98 -3.02 17.57 12.95
C THR A 98 -3.29 18.14 11.56
N LEU A 99 -4.55 18.27 11.18
CA LEU A 99 -4.95 18.79 9.89
C LEU A 99 -4.77 20.31 9.84
N SER A 100 -4.15 20.81 8.76
CA SER A 100 -4.02 22.24 8.53
C SER A 100 -5.37 22.86 8.13
N GLU A 101 -5.48 24.19 8.20
CA GLU A 101 -6.67 24.91 7.76
C GLU A 101 -6.96 24.68 6.26
N GLU A 102 -5.92 24.58 5.44
CA GLU A 102 -6.05 24.25 4.00
C GLU A 102 -6.75 22.91 3.80
N ILE A 103 -6.39 21.88 4.59
CA ILE A 103 -7.01 20.56 4.52
C ILE A 103 -8.43 20.61 5.05
N THR A 104 -8.66 21.24 6.20
CA THR A 104 -9.99 21.31 6.82
C THR A 104 -11.00 22.13 6.02
N THR A 105 -10.54 23.07 5.20
CA THR A 105 -11.39 23.76 4.22
C THR A 105 -11.96 22.79 3.19
N ILE A 106 -11.23 21.72 2.83
CA ILE A 106 -11.67 20.72 1.87
C ILE A 106 -12.44 19.58 2.54
N THR A 107 -11.97 19.10 3.70
CA THR A 107 -12.50 17.91 4.38
C THR A 107 -13.60 18.23 5.40
N GLY A 108 -13.71 19.47 5.82
CA GLY A 108 -14.43 19.84 7.03
C GLY A 108 -13.65 19.43 8.32
N THR A 109 -14.18 19.86 9.47
CA THR A 109 -13.70 19.41 10.76
C THR A 109 -14.20 17.99 11.06
N LYS A 110 -13.36 17.13 11.65
CA LYS A 110 -13.77 15.76 11.98
C LYS A 110 -14.73 15.73 13.16
N VAL A 111 -16.02 15.76 12.85
CA VAL A 111 -17.13 15.62 13.81
C VAL A 111 -17.94 14.33 13.57
N THR A 112 -17.62 13.61 12.51
CA THR A 112 -18.27 12.35 12.06
C THR A 112 -17.23 11.24 11.95
N ASN A 113 -17.69 10.01 11.69
CA ASN A 113 -16.79 8.94 11.27
C ASN A 113 -16.28 9.20 9.85
N TRP A 114 -14.97 9.05 9.65
CA TRP A 114 -14.33 9.26 8.36
C TRP A 114 -14.00 7.95 7.69
N ILE A 115 -14.59 7.72 6.52
CA ILE A 115 -14.37 6.53 5.69
C ILE A 115 -13.58 6.94 4.45
N GLY A 116 -12.44 6.32 4.21
CA GLY A 116 -11.72 6.43 2.95
C GLY A 116 -12.16 5.35 1.97
N ILE A 117 -12.34 5.68 0.69
CA ILE A 117 -12.57 4.71 -0.37
C ILE A 117 -11.55 4.96 -1.48
N ALA A 118 -10.74 3.93 -1.80
CA ALA A 118 -9.78 3.92 -2.91
C ALA A 118 -10.16 2.82 -3.91
N PRO A 119 -11.06 3.10 -4.86
CA PRO A 119 -11.72 2.09 -5.68
C PRO A 119 -10.88 1.58 -6.85
N PHE A 120 -9.67 2.10 -7.04
CA PHE A 120 -8.83 1.77 -8.19
C PHE A 120 -7.59 0.95 -7.82
N ALA A 121 -7.07 0.24 -8.80
CA ALA A 121 -5.80 -0.47 -8.74
C ALA A 121 -5.07 -0.33 -10.09
N GLN A 122 -3.76 -0.64 -10.09
CA GLN A 122 -2.95 -0.53 -11.30
C GLN A 122 -3.45 -1.41 -12.47
N TYR A 123 -4.09 -2.53 -12.18
CA TYR A 123 -4.58 -3.49 -13.17
C TYR A 123 -6.09 -3.61 -13.06
N GLU A 124 -6.78 -3.57 -14.20
CA GLU A 124 -8.24 -3.62 -14.29
C GLU A 124 -8.83 -4.86 -13.59
N GLY A 125 -8.22 -6.05 -13.75
CA GLY A 125 -8.66 -7.26 -13.08
C GLY A 125 -8.58 -7.25 -11.53
N LYS A 126 -8.02 -6.19 -10.93
CA LYS A 126 -8.02 -5.97 -9.49
C LYS A 126 -9.07 -4.95 -9.04
N VAL A 127 -9.76 -4.32 -9.97
CA VAL A 127 -10.77 -3.28 -9.67
C VAL A 127 -12.12 -3.95 -9.46
N TYR A 128 -12.78 -3.60 -8.36
CA TYR A 128 -14.17 -3.98 -8.13
C TYR A 128 -15.06 -3.26 -9.14
N PRO A 129 -16.09 -3.90 -9.72
CA PRO A 129 -16.95 -3.25 -10.71
C PRO A 129 -17.45 -1.89 -10.22
N ILE A 130 -17.33 -0.87 -11.07
CA ILE A 130 -17.53 0.52 -10.64
C ILE A 130 -19.01 0.83 -10.33
N ASP A 131 -19.93 0.17 -11.01
CA ASP A 131 -21.36 0.20 -10.76
C ASP A 131 -21.70 -0.38 -9.37
N LEU A 132 -21.12 -1.50 -8.99
CA LEU A 132 -21.26 -2.09 -7.67
C LEU A 132 -20.59 -1.23 -6.59
N MET A 133 -19.45 -0.58 -6.91
CA MET A 133 -18.81 0.38 -5.99
C MET A 133 -19.72 1.60 -5.77
N GLN A 134 -20.46 2.05 -6.79
CA GLN A 134 -21.46 3.10 -6.63
C GLN A 134 -22.55 2.68 -5.63
N GLU A 135 -23.04 1.44 -5.70
CA GLU A 135 -24.04 0.93 -4.76
C GLU A 135 -23.52 0.92 -3.32
N VAL A 136 -22.24 0.55 -3.13
CA VAL A 136 -21.58 0.61 -1.81
C VAL A 136 -21.52 2.04 -1.29
N ILE A 137 -21.09 2.98 -2.12
CA ILE A 137 -21.01 4.40 -1.75
C ILE A 137 -22.41 4.95 -1.43
N ASP A 138 -23.41 4.67 -2.26
CA ASP A 138 -24.78 5.11 -2.05
C ASP A 138 -25.38 4.54 -0.75
N ALA A 139 -25.07 3.30 -0.42
CA ALA A 139 -25.50 2.67 0.83
C ALA A 139 -24.84 3.32 2.06
N LEU A 140 -23.53 3.56 2.01
CA LEU A 140 -22.78 4.23 3.08
C LEU A 140 -23.22 5.69 3.23
N ALA A 141 -23.45 6.42 2.15
CA ALA A 141 -23.79 7.84 2.17
C ALA A 141 -25.20 8.14 2.78
N LYS A 142 -26.06 7.13 2.93
CA LYS A 142 -27.34 7.28 3.64
C LYS A 142 -27.15 7.65 5.12
N ASN A 143 -26.04 7.25 5.72
CA ASN A 143 -25.74 7.60 7.11
C ASN A 143 -25.04 8.96 7.17
N GLN A 144 -25.74 9.99 7.61
CA GLN A 144 -25.22 11.36 7.69
C GLN A 144 -24.18 11.55 8.82
N ASN A 145 -24.00 10.56 9.71
CA ASN A 145 -22.97 10.58 10.75
C ASN A 145 -21.61 10.07 10.23
N GLN A 146 -21.42 9.99 8.93
CA GLN A 146 -20.14 9.65 8.32
C GLN A 146 -19.84 10.53 7.12
N THR A 147 -18.56 10.81 6.93
CA THR A 147 -18.01 11.50 5.75
C THR A 147 -17.17 10.51 4.96
N ILE A 148 -17.39 10.41 3.68
CA ILE A 148 -16.72 9.49 2.78
C ILE A 148 -15.74 10.27 1.91
N PHE A 149 -14.47 9.89 1.94
CA PHE A 149 -13.42 10.49 1.12
C PHE A 149 -13.02 9.54 0.01
N LEU A 150 -13.07 10.02 -1.24
CA LEU A 150 -12.68 9.25 -2.41
C LEU A 150 -11.24 9.58 -2.82
N PHE A 151 -10.40 8.56 -2.86
CA PHE A 151 -8.98 8.64 -3.19
C PHE A 151 -8.71 8.04 -4.57
N GLY A 152 -7.78 8.65 -5.29
CA GLY A 152 -7.31 8.21 -6.61
C GLY A 152 -6.37 9.23 -7.22
N GLY A 153 -5.91 9.00 -8.45
CA GLY A 153 -4.96 9.90 -9.11
C GLY A 153 -5.05 9.86 -10.64
N GLY A 154 -4.66 10.98 -11.26
CA GLY A 154 -4.73 11.12 -12.71
C GLY A 154 -6.14 11.44 -13.24
N ALA A 155 -6.17 12.05 -14.41
CA ALA A 155 -7.40 12.65 -14.96
C ALA A 155 -8.57 11.66 -15.12
N LYS A 156 -8.27 10.42 -15.55
CA LYS A 156 -9.29 9.38 -15.75
C LYS A 156 -9.96 8.96 -14.44
N GLU A 157 -9.17 8.72 -13.40
CA GLU A 157 -9.69 8.32 -12.08
C GLU A 157 -10.46 9.47 -11.43
N ILE A 158 -9.96 10.71 -11.52
CA ILE A 158 -10.65 11.91 -11.00
C ILE A 158 -12.04 12.05 -11.64
N GLN A 159 -12.14 11.84 -12.96
CA GLN A 159 -13.42 11.90 -13.66
C GLN A 159 -14.40 10.85 -13.12
N LEU A 160 -13.96 9.61 -12.92
CA LEU A 160 -14.78 8.53 -12.38
C LEU A 160 -15.17 8.79 -10.92
N LEU A 161 -14.26 9.31 -10.09
CA LEU A 161 -14.56 9.65 -8.70
C LEU A 161 -15.61 10.75 -8.58
N ASN A 162 -15.57 11.74 -9.47
CA ASN A 162 -16.60 12.78 -9.52
C ASN A 162 -17.98 12.21 -9.92
N GLN A 163 -18.02 11.17 -10.75
CA GLN A 163 -19.26 10.45 -11.04
C GLN A 163 -19.74 9.65 -9.82
N LEU A 164 -18.84 8.94 -9.13
CA LEU A 164 -19.14 8.18 -7.92
C LEU A 164 -19.61 9.06 -6.75
N GLN A 165 -19.11 10.29 -6.64
CA GLN A 165 -19.61 11.26 -5.66
C GLN A 165 -21.11 11.51 -5.82
N ASN A 166 -21.60 11.48 -7.06
CA ASN A 166 -22.99 11.69 -7.40
C ASN A 166 -23.56 12.97 -6.73
N LYS A 167 -24.71 12.85 -6.06
CA LYS A 167 -25.40 13.96 -5.36
C LYS A 167 -25.21 13.93 -3.85
N HIS A 168 -24.33 13.07 -3.35
CA HIS A 168 -24.14 12.90 -1.91
C HIS A 168 -23.27 14.03 -1.33
N VAL A 169 -23.83 14.81 -0.42
CA VAL A 169 -23.14 15.95 0.21
C VAL A 169 -22.04 15.53 1.20
N ASN A 170 -22.15 14.31 1.75
CA ASN A 170 -21.19 13.71 2.67
C ASN A 170 -20.14 12.83 1.96
N VAL A 171 -20.07 12.86 0.63
CA VAL A 171 -19.03 12.20 -0.17
C VAL A 171 -18.16 13.27 -0.82
N ILE A 172 -16.86 13.22 -0.55
CA ILE A 172 -15.89 14.25 -0.95
C ILE A 172 -14.77 13.60 -1.78
N VAL A 173 -14.59 14.05 -3.01
CA VAL A 173 -13.43 13.64 -3.83
C VAL A 173 -12.21 14.43 -3.40
N LEU A 174 -11.15 13.74 -2.97
CA LEU A 174 -9.86 14.33 -2.61
C LEU A 174 -8.84 14.29 -3.74
N ALA A 175 -9.00 13.36 -4.68
CA ALA A 175 -8.11 13.19 -5.81
C ALA A 175 -7.89 14.50 -6.59
N GLY A 176 -6.64 14.89 -6.75
CA GLY A 176 -6.24 16.13 -7.42
C GLY A 176 -6.44 17.42 -6.64
N LYS A 177 -6.98 17.37 -5.43
CA LYS A 177 -7.16 18.56 -4.56
C LYS A 177 -6.07 18.70 -3.50
N LEU A 178 -5.40 17.62 -3.14
CA LEU A 178 -4.37 17.56 -2.11
C LEU A 178 -3.04 17.11 -2.71
N LYS A 179 -1.95 17.57 -2.11
CA LYS A 179 -0.61 17.00 -2.33
C LYS A 179 -0.50 15.68 -1.59
N PHE A 180 0.38 14.79 -2.04
CA PHE A 180 0.56 13.46 -1.43
C PHE A 180 0.77 13.50 0.10
N LYS A 181 1.56 14.46 0.61
CA LYS A 181 1.73 14.65 2.06
C LYS A 181 0.40 14.95 2.76
N GLN A 182 -0.42 15.81 2.18
CA GLN A 182 -1.72 16.18 2.72
C GLN A 182 -2.71 15.01 2.67
N GLU A 183 -2.64 14.18 1.61
CA GLU A 183 -3.41 12.92 1.56
C GLU A 183 -3.05 11.98 2.70
N LEU A 184 -1.74 11.82 3.02
CA LEU A 184 -1.29 11.02 4.16
C LEU A 184 -1.84 11.56 5.49
N GLU A 185 -1.89 12.88 5.67
CA GLU A 185 -2.45 13.54 6.84
C GLU A 185 -3.95 13.23 6.98
N VAL A 186 -4.72 13.29 5.89
CA VAL A 186 -6.14 12.89 5.88
C VAL A 186 -6.29 11.39 6.16
N ILE A 187 -5.52 10.54 5.48
CA ILE A 187 -5.59 9.08 5.67
C ILE A 187 -5.32 8.72 7.12
N SER A 188 -4.33 9.35 7.79
CA SER A 188 -4.02 9.07 9.20
C SER A 188 -5.19 9.36 10.16
N ASN A 189 -6.14 10.16 9.73
CA ASN A 189 -7.35 10.54 10.49
C ASN A 189 -8.59 9.71 10.16
N LEU A 190 -8.52 8.81 9.17
CA LEU A 190 -9.64 7.91 8.85
C LEU A 190 -9.91 6.94 9.99
N ASP A 191 -11.16 6.51 10.12
CA ASP A 191 -11.57 5.43 11.00
C ASP A 191 -11.47 4.07 10.31
N VAL A 192 -11.71 4.08 8.98
CA VAL A 192 -11.55 2.89 8.11
C VAL A 192 -11.25 3.31 6.67
N MET A 193 -10.46 2.49 5.97
CA MET A 193 -10.22 2.58 4.54
C MET A 193 -10.80 1.34 3.85
N LEU A 194 -11.67 1.52 2.86
CA LEU A 194 -12.05 0.51 1.89
C LEU A 194 -11.18 0.70 0.63
N SER A 195 -10.44 -0.32 0.25
CA SER A 195 -9.50 -0.20 -0.86
C SER A 195 -9.40 -1.49 -1.66
N MET A 196 -9.04 -1.36 -2.92
CA MET A 196 -8.57 -2.50 -3.70
C MET A 196 -7.20 -2.97 -3.19
N ASP A 197 -6.72 -4.15 -3.63
CA ASP A 197 -5.30 -4.55 -3.52
C ASP A 197 -4.41 -3.54 -4.26
N SER A 198 -4.13 -2.43 -3.59
CA SER A 198 -3.47 -1.24 -4.14
C SER A 198 -2.56 -0.54 -3.11
N GLY A 199 -1.83 0.47 -3.57
CA GLY A 199 -0.94 1.27 -2.70
C GLY A 199 -1.68 1.95 -1.53
N ASN A 200 -2.91 2.40 -1.73
CA ASN A 200 -3.70 3.07 -0.69
C ASN A 200 -4.00 2.16 0.50
N ALA A 201 -4.27 0.86 0.25
CA ALA A 201 -4.46 -0.12 1.32
C ALA A 201 -3.22 -0.23 2.21
N HIS A 202 -2.03 -0.29 1.60
CA HIS A 202 -0.77 -0.38 2.35
C HIS A 202 -0.45 0.91 3.08
N ILE A 203 -0.68 2.07 2.47
CA ILE A 203 -0.46 3.39 3.09
C ILE A 203 -1.36 3.54 4.33
N ALA A 204 -2.64 3.24 4.22
CA ALA A 204 -3.58 3.33 5.34
C ALA A 204 -3.17 2.37 6.48
N ALA A 205 -2.81 1.13 6.15
CA ALA A 205 -2.33 0.17 7.14
C ALA A 205 -1.05 0.63 7.85
N MET A 206 -0.09 1.24 7.14
CA MET A 206 1.14 1.81 7.73
C MET A 206 0.86 2.99 8.65
N LEU A 207 -0.23 3.72 8.45
CA LEU A 207 -0.68 4.80 9.30
C LEU A 207 -1.58 4.33 10.46
N GLY A 208 -1.72 3.01 10.66
CA GLY A 208 -2.50 2.43 11.76
C GLY A 208 -4.01 2.45 11.54
N VAL A 209 -4.46 2.74 10.33
CA VAL A 209 -5.88 2.75 9.96
C VAL A 209 -6.37 1.32 9.71
N LYS A 210 -7.60 1.02 10.09
CA LYS A 210 -8.28 -0.23 9.71
C LYS A 210 -8.51 -0.25 8.20
N VAL A 211 -8.17 -1.35 7.54
CA VAL A 211 -8.26 -1.46 6.08
C VAL A 211 -9.07 -2.68 5.69
N ILE A 212 -10.18 -2.45 5.03
CA ILE A 212 -10.94 -3.51 4.34
C ILE A 212 -10.44 -3.53 2.89
N THR A 213 -9.99 -4.70 2.42
CA THR A 213 -9.47 -4.86 1.06
C THR A 213 -10.37 -5.74 0.21
N LEU A 214 -10.66 -5.27 -1.00
CA LEU A 214 -11.35 -6.04 -2.03
C LEU A 214 -10.31 -6.67 -2.97
N TRP A 215 -10.43 -7.97 -3.17
CA TRP A 215 -9.50 -8.75 -3.98
C TRP A 215 -10.22 -9.29 -5.23
N GLY A 216 -9.66 -9.00 -6.40
CA GLY A 216 -10.16 -9.52 -7.68
C GLY A 216 -9.24 -10.63 -8.22
N ALA A 217 -8.48 -10.35 -9.28
CA ALA A 217 -7.56 -11.32 -9.89
C ALA A 217 -6.39 -11.76 -9.00
N THR A 218 -6.20 -11.13 -7.82
CA THR A 218 -5.20 -11.50 -6.82
C THR A 218 -5.89 -12.06 -5.56
N HIS A 219 -5.10 -12.64 -4.65
CA HIS A 219 -5.60 -13.22 -3.41
C HIS A 219 -4.66 -12.87 -2.24
N PRO A 220 -5.17 -12.61 -1.01
CA PRO A 220 -4.33 -12.28 0.15
C PRO A 220 -3.30 -13.38 0.46
N PHE A 221 -3.59 -14.64 0.12
CA PHE A 221 -2.63 -15.75 0.29
C PHE A 221 -1.34 -15.58 -0.51
N ALA A 222 -1.29 -14.71 -1.51
CA ALA A 222 -0.06 -14.39 -2.24
C ALA A 222 0.95 -13.57 -1.39
N GLY A 223 0.59 -13.23 -0.15
CA GLY A 223 1.46 -12.56 0.82
C GLY A 223 1.54 -11.05 0.64
N PHE A 224 0.50 -10.43 0.06
CA PHE A 224 0.40 -8.98 -0.15
C PHE A 224 -0.69 -8.32 0.69
N LYS A 225 -1.27 -9.03 1.66
CA LYS A 225 -2.22 -8.45 2.61
C LYS A 225 -1.59 -7.22 3.29
N PRO A 226 -2.33 -6.10 3.47
CA PRO A 226 -1.85 -4.95 4.22
C PRO A 226 -1.43 -5.34 5.64
N PHE A 227 -0.37 -4.69 6.12
CA PHE A 227 0.24 -5.01 7.40
C PHE A 227 -0.74 -4.87 8.56
N ASN A 228 -0.68 -5.82 9.50
CA ASN A 228 -1.45 -5.82 10.75
C ASN A 228 -2.97 -5.70 10.58
N GLN A 229 -3.52 -6.22 9.47
CA GLN A 229 -4.96 -6.27 9.26
C GLN A 229 -5.49 -7.69 9.54
N PRO A 230 -6.70 -7.84 10.15
CA PRO A 230 -7.38 -9.12 10.29
C PRO A 230 -7.62 -9.81 8.93
N ASP A 231 -7.71 -11.14 8.93
CA ASP A 231 -8.01 -11.88 7.70
C ASP A 231 -9.43 -11.60 7.20
N ASP A 232 -10.38 -11.40 8.10
CA ASP A 232 -11.79 -11.08 7.82
C ASP A 232 -11.96 -9.73 7.09
N PHE A 233 -10.92 -8.89 7.06
CA PHE A 233 -10.92 -7.63 6.31
C PHE A 233 -10.46 -7.80 4.87
N CYS A 234 -10.15 -9.03 4.43
CA CYS A 234 -9.80 -9.36 3.06
C CYS A 234 -11.00 -10.04 2.37
N LEU A 235 -11.77 -9.28 1.62
CA LEU A 235 -12.94 -9.77 0.88
C LEU A 235 -12.50 -10.28 -0.51
N THR A 236 -12.74 -11.56 -0.80
CA THR A 236 -12.32 -12.26 -2.02
C THR A 236 -13.51 -12.80 -2.81
#